data_71d949b121d496bd29d91fdd2e4488c4
#
_entry.id   71d949b121d496bd29d91fdd2e4488c4
#
_cell.length_a   1.000
_cell.length_b   1.000
_cell.length_c   1.000
_cell.angle_alpha   90.00
_cell.angle_beta   90.00
_cell.angle_gamma   90.00
#
_symmetry.space_group_name_H-M   'P 1'
#
loop_
_entity.id
_entity.type
_entity.pdbx_description
1 polymer ?
#
loop_
_entity_poly.entity_id
_entity_poly.type
_entity_poly.pdbx_seq_one_letter_code
_entity_poly.pdbx_strand_id
1 'polypeptide(L)'
;MFYKPQNGHGLPHNPFNAIVTPRPIGWISSRDTESNDNLAPYSFFNAVAYVPPQVMFSSTGQKPDRDGTKDSVSNIRDTGVFCVNIVEYAMRDAMNASSATVDKNIDEFAKADLEKIPCETIDCARVSGTPAALECKLTQILQLPGAANFAVFGEVTGIHMRDDCLIDGLFDITRFQPLARLGYRDYTRVTDLFSLSRPDD
;
A
#
# COMPACT_ATOMS: atom_id res chain seq x y z
N MET A 1 7.56 6.06 -30.33
CA MET A 1 7.22 7.41 -29.83
C MET A 1 8.19 7.79 -28.72
N PHE A 2 8.74 9.00 -28.73
CA PHE A 2 9.59 9.56 -27.68
C PHE A 2 9.03 10.93 -27.27
N TYR A 3 9.02 11.23 -25.97
CA TYR A 3 8.70 12.56 -25.46
C TYR A 3 9.52 12.86 -24.19
N LYS A 4 9.80 14.13 -23.97
CA LYS A 4 10.37 14.62 -22.71
C LYS A 4 9.21 14.98 -21.78
N PRO A 5 9.13 14.45 -20.54
CA PRO A 5 8.00 14.71 -19.64
C PRO A 5 7.65 16.19 -19.45
N GLN A 6 8.67 17.07 -19.40
CA GLN A 6 8.48 18.52 -19.29
C GLN A 6 7.75 19.18 -20.48
N ASN A 7 7.75 18.50 -21.64
CA ASN A 7 7.11 19.01 -22.87
C ASN A 7 5.71 18.39 -23.09
N GLY A 8 5.27 17.54 -22.18
CA GLY A 8 4.03 16.77 -22.32
C GLY A 8 4.17 15.59 -23.28
N HIS A 9 3.20 14.68 -23.23
CA HIS A 9 3.21 13.41 -23.98
C HIS A 9 2.35 13.46 -25.26
N GLY A 10 1.51 14.47 -25.44
CA GLY A 10 0.65 14.63 -26.63
C GLY A 10 -0.47 13.57 -26.77
N LEU A 11 -0.70 12.75 -25.74
CA LEU A 11 -1.74 11.72 -25.71
C LEU A 11 -2.96 12.21 -24.92
N PRO A 12 -4.18 11.66 -25.15
CA PRO A 12 -5.37 12.00 -24.38
C PRO A 12 -5.24 11.70 -22.88
N HIS A 13 -4.41 10.66 -22.51
CA HIS A 13 -4.20 10.24 -21.14
C HIS A 13 -2.70 10.05 -20.85
N ASN A 14 -2.26 10.41 -19.65
CA ASN A 14 -0.86 10.27 -19.25
C ASN A 14 -0.48 8.78 -19.17
N PRO A 15 0.51 8.32 -19.95
CA PRO A 15 0.88 6.91 -20.01
C PRO A 15 1.79 6.45 -18.87
N PHE A 16 2.36 7.35 -18.06
CA PHE A 16 3.40 7.01 -17.09
C PHE A 16 2.98 5.86 -16.15
N ASN A 17 1.81 5.97 -15.53
CA ASN A 17 1.31 4.95 -14.63
C ASN A 17 0.90 3.64 -15.35
N ALA A 18 0.71 3.68 -16.67
CA ALA A 18 0.44 2.49 -17.47
C ALA A 18 1.71 1.75 -17.90
N ILE A 19 2.85 2.45 -17.91
CA ILE A 19 4.16 1.86 -18.26
C ILE A 19 4.70 1.06 -17.06
N VAL A 20 4.56 1.61 -15.84
CA VAL A 20 5.03 0.95 -14.62
C VAL A 20 3.91 0.08 -14.06
N THR A 21 3.78 -1.13 -14.57
CA THR A 21 2.71 -2.09 -14.23
C THR A 21 3.21 -3.54 -14.32
N PRO A 22 2.56 -4.48 -13.61
CA PRO A 22 1.58 -4.27 -12.56
C PRO A 22 2.23 -3.74 -11.28
N ARG A 23 1.52 -2.88 -10.53
CA ARG A 23 2.01 -2.40 -9.25
C ARG A 23 1.25 -3.08 -8.11
N PRO A 24 1.95 -3.66 -7.12
CA PRO A 24 1.29 -4.16 -5.93
C PRO A 24 0.62 -3.01 -5.17
N ILE A 25 -0.40 -3.33 -4.38
CA ILE A 25 -1.12 -2.36 -3.57
C ILE A 25 -0.76 -2.59 -2.10
N GLY A 26 -0.11 -1.60 -1.48
CA GLY A 26 0.00 -1.50 -0.05
C GLY A 26 -1.25 -0.80 0.50
N TRP A 27 -2.11 -1.52 1.19
CA TRP A 27 -3.26 -0.97 1.88
C TRP A 27 -2.82 -0.54 3.26
N ILE A 28 -2.46 0.74 3.38
CA ILE A 28 -1.77 1.28 4.54
C ILE A 28 -2.77 1.68 5.60
N SER A 29 -2.70 1.04 6.75
CA SER A 29 -3.33 1.52 7.97
C SER A 29 -2.33 2.29 8.83
N SER A 30 -2.79 3.35 9.45
CA SER A 30 -2.02 4.21 10.35
C SER A 30 -2.95 4.78 11.40
N ARG A 31 -2.37 5.21 12.52
CA ARG A 31 -3.10 5.79 13.65
C ARG A 31 -2.48 7.13 13.98
N ASP A 32 -3.30 8.13 14.31
CA ASP A 32 -2.81 9.40 14.81
C ASP A 32 -2.55 9.36 16.32
N THR A 33 -2.05 10.45 16.88
CA THR A 33 -1.75 10.57 18.31
C THR A 33 -2.99 10.62 19.21
N GLU A 34 -4.18 10.78 18.64
CA GLU A 34 -5.48 10.76 19.32
C GLU A 34 -6.20 9.40 19.20
N SER A 35 -5.50 8.40 18.67
CA SER A 35 -6.00 7.04 18.42
C SER A 35 -7.07 6.94 17.32
N ASN A 36 -7.13 7.89 16.41
CA ASN A 36 -7.96 7.78 15.22
C ASN A 36 -7.25 6.95 14.14
N ASP A 37 -7.93 5.93 13.65
CA ASP A 37 -7.39 5.05 12.60
C ASP A 37 -7.69 5.62 11.21
N ASN A 38 -6.73 5.44 10.30
CA ASN A 38 -6.84 5.77 8.89
C ASN A 38 -6.46 4.56 8.04
N LEU A 39 -7.13 4.38 6.91
CA LEU A 39 -6.86 3.30 5.96
C LEU A 39 -6.93 3.80 4.52
N ALA A 40 -5.82 3.72 3.79
CA ALA A 40 -5.76 4.16 2.41
C ALA A 40 -4.89 3.25 1.53
N PRO A 41 -5.31 2.94 0.28
CA PRO A 41 -4.51 2.14 -0.65
C PRO A 41 -3.49 2.98 -1.41
N TYR A 42 -2.27 2.46 -1.52
CA TYR A 42 -1.16 3.04 -2.28
C TYR A 42 -0.62 2.03 -3.29
N SER A 43 -0.59 2.41 -4.56
CA SER A 43 -0.03 1.57 -5.63
C SER A 43 1.41 1.92 -6.01
N PHE A 44 1.99 2.95 -5.44
CA PHE A 44 3.44 3.16 -5.45
C PHE A 44 4.01 2.49 -4.19
N PHE A 45 4.04 1.16 -4.21
CA PHE A 45 4.40 0.31 -3.08
C PHE A 45 5.32 -0.82 -3.55
N ASN A 46 6.36 -1.12 -2.77
CA ASN A 46 7.22 -2.28 -3.03
C ASN A 46 8.03 -2.69 -1.79
N ALA A 47 8.57 -3.93 -1.81
CA ALA A 47 9.67 -4.34 -0.95
C ALA A 47 10.98 -3.72 -1.46
N VAL A 48 11.85 -3.24 -0.56
CA VAL A 48 13.09 -2.52 -0.91
C VAL A 48 14.34 -3.10 -0.28
N ALA A 49 14.22 -3.91 0.77
CA ALA A 49 15.33 -4.62 1.39
C ALA A 49 14.85 -5.95 1.95
N TYR A 50 15.80 -6.87 2.15
CA TYR A 50 15.53 -8.24 2.57
C TYR A 50 16.02 -8.55 3.99
N VAL A 51 17.15 -8.00 4.39
CA VAL A 51 17.74 -8.20 5.74
C VAL A 51 18.26 -6.86 6.26
N PRO A 52 17.57 -6.23 7.22
CA PRO A 52 16.21 -6.52 7.68
C PRO A 52 15.17 -6.28 6.57
N PRO A 53 14.01 -6.93 6.62
CA PRO A 53 12.98 -6.73 5.62
C PRO A 53 12.41 -5.31 5.70
N GLN A 54 12.34 -4.62 4.57
CA GLN A 54 11.84 -3.25 4.50
C GLN A 54 10.92 -3.08 3.29
N VAL A 55 9.93 -2.25 3.47
CA VAL A 55 8.97 -1.86 2.44
C VAL A 55 8.96 -0.34 2.26
N MET A 56 8.48 0.10 1.10
CA MET A 56 8.23 1.52 0.85
C MET A 56 6.89 1.73 0.18
N PHE A 57 6.27 2.86 0.46
CA PHE A 57 5.21 3.39 -0.39
C PHE A 57 5.42 4.89 -0.65
N SER A 58 4.87 5.39 -1.77
CA SER A 58 4.87 6.82 -2.04
C SER A 58 3.47 7.38 -2.00
N SER A 59 3.33 8.50 -1.30
CA SER A 59 2.14 9.34 -1.27
C SER A 59 2.36 10.55 -2.16
N THR A 60 1.41 10.81 -3.04
CA THR A 60 1.42 11.99 -3.91
C THR A 60 0.16 12.82 -3.65
N GLY A 61 0.30 14.15 -3.73
CA GLY A 61 -0.78 15.08 -3.42
C GLY A 61 -0.98 15.31 -1.93
N GLN A 62 -1.81 16.28 -1.62
CA GLN A 62 -2.10 16.76 -0.26
C GLN A 62 -3.60 16.81 -0.01
N LYS A 63 -4.00 16.84 1.25
CA LYS A 63 -5.36 17.16 1.69
C LYS A 63 -5.43 18.60 2.18
N PRO A 64 -6.55 19.32 1.98
CA PRO A 64 -6.71 20.71 2.44
C PRO A 64 -6.65 20.87 3.97
N ASP A 65 -7.03 19.82 4.71
CA ASP A 65 -7.10 19.78 6.18
C ASP A 65 -5.82 19.23 6.84
N ARG A 66 -4.72 19.08 6.07
CA ARG A 66 -3.40 18.62 6.54
C ARG A 66 -2.27 19.51 6.04
N ASP A 67 -1.18 19.55 6.78
CA ASP A 67 0.01 20.34 6.47
C ASP A 67 0.79 19.77 5.26
N GLY A 68 0.22 19.93 4.06
CA GLY A 68 0.86 19.55 2.81
C GLY A 68 1.01 18.04 2.58
N THR A 69 0.30 17.19 3.35
CA THR A 69 0.38 15.73 3.25
C THR A 69 -1.02 15.08 3.18
N LYS A 70 -1.06 13.76 3.04
CA LYS A 70 -2.23 12.93 3.34
C LYS A 70 -2.17 12.38 4.75
N ASP A 71 -3.29 11.92 5.29
CA ASP A 71 -3.42 11.40 6.66
C ASP A 71 -2.37 10.34 6.98
N SER A 72 -2.19 9.34 6.11
CA SER A 72 -1.20 8.27 6.33
C SER A 72 0.21 8.81 6.55
N VAL A 73 0.66 9.81 5.77
CA VAL A 73 2.01 10.38 5.93
C VAL A 73 2.11 11.19 7.21
N SER A 74 1.07 11.98 7.54
CA SER A 74 1.03 12.75 8.79
C SER A 74 1.05 11.82 10.00
N ASN A 75 0.15 10.84 10.06
CA ASN A 75 0.06 9.89 11.16
C ASN A 75 1.38 9.13 11.36
N ILE A 76 1.97 8.62 10.29
CA ILE A 76 3.24 7.88 10.36
C ILE A 76 4.40 8.76 10.79
N ARG A 77 4.42 10.04 10.39
CA ARG A 77 5.43 11.00 10.85
C ARG A 77 5.35 11.20 12.36
N ASP A 78 4.12 11.30 12.89
CA ASP A 78 3.87 11.63 14.27
C ASP A 78 4.01 10.42 15.20
N THR A 79 3.62 9.20 14.74
CA THR A 79 3.60 7.99 15.57
C THR A 79 4.77 7.03 15.29
N GLY A 80 5.41 7.13 14.14
CA GLY A 80 6.53 6.28 13.78
C GLY A 80 6.15 4.85 13.36
N VAL A 81 4.85 4.54 13.16
CA VAL A 81 4.38 3.18 12.86
C VAL A 81 3.28 3.17 11.80
N PHE A 82 3.16 2.04 11.12
CA PHE A 82 2.07 1.74 10.17
C PHE A 82 1.96 0.25 9.90
N CYS A 83 0.83 -0.19 9.39
CA CYS A 83 0.68 -1.55 8.91
C CYS A 83 0.35 -1.57 7.42
N VAL A 84 0.96 -2.49 6.69
CA VAL A 84 0.65 -2.77 5.29
C VAL A 84 -0.24 -4.00 5.22
N ASN A 85 -1.46 -3.85 4.75
CA ASN A 85 -2.37 -4.96 4.51
C ASN A 85 -2.30 -5.33 3.02
N ILE A 86 -2.12 -6.62 2.71
CA ILE A 86 -2.10 -7.10 1.32
C ILE A 86 -3.54 -7.28 0.84
N VAL A 87 -3.85 -6.74 -0.33
CA VAL A 87 -5.21 -6.76 -0.87
C VAL A 87 -5.42 -7.99 -1.74
N GLU A 88 -6.35 -8.85 -1.34
CA GLU A 88 -6.85 -9.92 -2.20
C GLU A 88 -7.99 -9.43 -3.12
N TYR A 89 -8.23 -10.15 -4.21
CA TYR A 89 -9.26 -9.78 -5.18
C TYR A 89 -10.66 -9.68 -4.56
N ALA A 90 -10.99 -10.51 -3.58
CA ALA A 90 -12.28 -10.48 -2.88
C ALA A 90 -12.53 -9.16 -2.14
N MET A 91 -11.47 -8.48 -1.68
CA MET A 91 -11.55 -7.22 -0.94
C MET A 91 -11.47 -5.95 -1.82
N ARG A 92 -11.46 -6.08 -3.15
CA ARG A 92 -11.27 -4.96 -4.08
C ARG A 92 -12.27 -3.80 -3.90
N ASP A 93 -13.52 -4.12 -3.59
CA ASP A 93 -14.58 -3.10 -3.46
C ASP A 93 -14.42 -2.32 -2.14
N ALA A 94 -14.10 -3.00 -1.04
CA ALA A 94 -13.77 -2.38 0.24
C ALA A 94 -12.50 -1.52 0.15
N MET A 95 -11.45 -2.03 -0.49
CA MET A 95 -10.22 -1.28 -0.75
C MET A 95 -10.52 -0.01 -1.58
N ASN A 96 -11.34 -0.13 -2.61
CA ASN A 96 -11.73 1.02 -3.43
C ASN A 96 -12.57 2.04 -2.63
N ALA A 97 -13.46 1.58 -1.77
CA ALA A 97 -14.27 2.46 -0.90
C ALA A 97 -13.39 3.27 0.07
N SER A 98 -12.32 2.67 0.62
CA SER A 98 -11.38 3.34 1.50
C SER A 98 -10.44 4.34 0.78
N SER A 99 -10.43 4.36 -0.56
CA SER A 99 -9.63 5.31 -1.36
C SER A 99 -10.26 6.70 -1.48
N ALA A 100 -11.49 6.87 -1.00
CA ALA A 100 -12.20 8.14 -1.09
C ALA A 100 -11.51 9.22 -0.23
N THR A 101 -11.45 10.43 -0.75
CA THR A 101 -11.01 11.58 0.05
C THR A 101 -12.13 11.94 1.04
N VAL A 102 -11.85 11.78 2.33
CA VAL A 102 -12.77 12.08 3.43
C VAL A 102 -12.08 12.98 4.45
N ASP A 103 -12.85 13.63 5.33
CA ASP A 103 -12.29 14.41 6.42
C ASP A 103 -11.47 13.52 7.37
N LYS A 104 -10.45 14.11 8.01
CA LYS A 104 -9.51 13.40 8.90
C LYS A 104 -10.16 12.62 10.04
N ASN A 105 -11.38 12.98 10.43
CA ASN A 105 -12.11 12.34 11.53
C ASN A 105 -13.00 11.18 11.05
N ILE A 106 -12.98 10.87 9.76
CA ILE A 106 -13.76 9.76 9.19
C ILE A 106 -12.87 8.52 9.16
N ASP A 107 -13.34 7.48 9.82
CA ASP A 107 -12.73 6.17 9.86
C ASP A 107 -13.03 5.40 8.57
N GLU A 108 -12.03 5.21 7.71
CA GLU A 108 -12.19 4.48 6.45
C GLU A 108 -12.45 2.99 6.64
N PHE A 109 -12.05 2.39 7.77
CA PHE A 109 -12.43 1.01 8.08
C PHE A 109 -13.94 0.89 8.22
N ALA A 110 -14.54 1.75 9.05
CA ALA A 110 -15.99 1.75 9.24
C ALA A 110 -16.74 2.08 7.94
N LYS A 111 -16.22 3.04 7.15
CA LYS A 111 -16.81 3.41 5.86
C LYS A 111 -16.78 2.28 4.85
N ALA A 112 -15.76 1.42 4.88
CA ALA A 112 -15.59 0.29 3.97
C ALA A 112 -16.17 -1.02 4.54
N ASP A 113 -16.87 -0.97 5.68
CA ASP A 113 -17.43 -2.13 6.39
C ASP A 113 -16.38 -3.19 6.71
N LEU A 114 -15.23 -2.74 7.26
CA LEU A 114 -14.08 -3.58 7.57
C LEU A 114 -13.89 -3.70 9.09
N GLU A 115 -13.69 -4.92 9.53
CA GLU A 115 -13.31 -5.22 10.90
C GLU A 115 -11.83 -4.87 11.14
N LYS A 116 -11.55 -4.24 12.31
CA LYS A 116 -10.21 -3.93 12.77
C LYS A 116 -9.70 -5.00 13.71
N ILE A 117 -8.44 -5.39 13.53
CA ILE A 117 -7.71 -6.23 14.49
C ILE A 117 -6.45 -5.45 14.93
N PRO A 118 -6.11 -5.43 16.23
CA PRO A 118 -4.88 -4.79 16.68
C PRO A 118 -3.65 -5.47 16.10
N CYS A 119 -2.61 -4.69 15.84
CA CYS A 119 -1.26 -5.19 15.59
C CYS A 119 -0.63 -5.70 16.90
N GLU A 120 0.43 -6.49 16.81
CA GLU A 120 1.11 -7.11 17.97
C GLU A 120 2.38 -6.36 18.38
N THR A 121 3.13 -5.81 17.41
CA THR A 121 4.42 -5.16 17.67
C THR A 121 4.39 -3.63 17.60
N ILE A 122 3.27 -3.06 17.13
CA ILE A 122 3.08 -1.62 16.94
C ILE A 122 1.67 -1.20 17.39
N ASP A 123 1.51 0.05 17.80
CA ASP A 123 0.20 0.62 18.11
C ASP A 123 -0.50 1.10 16.84
N CYS A 124 -1.11 0.15 16.14
CA CYS A 124 -1.87 0.36 14.91
C CYS A 124 -2.93 -0.73 14.76
N ALA A 125 -3.96 -0.46 13.97
CA ALA A 125 -4.91 -1.47 13.54
C ALA A 125 -4.50 -2.07 12.19
N ARG A 126 -4.87 -3.33 11.95
CA ARG A 126 -4.80 -4.01 10.65
C ARG A 126 -6.20 -4.45 10.21
N VAL A 127 -6.37 -4.67 8.93
CA VAL A 127 -7.64 -5.16 8.36
C VAL A 127 -7.78 -6.65 8.66
N SER A 128 -8.93 -7.03 9.25
CA SER A 128 -9.27 -8.44 9.50
C SER A 128 -9.40 -9.21 8.18
N GLY A 129 -8.95 -10.46 8.17
CA GLY A 129 -9.14 -11.39 7.05
C GLY A 129 -8.23 -11.15 5.84
N THR A 130 -7.33 -10.17 5.85
CA THR A 130 -6.35 -10.02 4.77
C THR A 130 -5.41 -11.23 4.69
N PRO A 131 -4.94 -11.62 3.49
CA PRO A 131 -4.05 -12.78 3.33
C PRO A 131 -2.72 -12.62 4.05
N ALA A 132 -2.21 -11.39 4.11
CA ALA A 132 -1.05 -11.04 4.91
C ALA A 132 -1.10 -9.57 5.36
N ALA A 133 -0.46 -9.29 6.50
CA ALA A 133 -0.23 -7.93 6.97
C ALA A 133 1.21 -7.80 7.50
N LEU A 134 1.82 -6.62 7.25
CA LEU A 134 3.18 -6.30 7.64
C LEU A 134 3.14 -5.15 8.64
N GLU A 135 3.53 -5.38 9.87
CA GLU A 135 3.69 -4.34 10.89
C GLU A 135 5.02 -3.65 10.70
N CYS A 136 5.01 -2.34 10.59
CA CYS A 136 6.18 -1.57 10.19
C CYS A 136 6.51 -0.45 11.18
N LYS A 137 7.80 -0.30 11.48
CA LYS A 137 8.36 0.90 12.11
C LYS A 137 8.97 1.80 11.05
N LEU A 138 8.64 3.07 11.11
CA LEU A 138 9.17 4.09 10.21
C LEU A 138 10.69 4.13 10.32
N THR A 139 11.38 4.06 9.16
CA THR A 139 12.82 4.28 9.07
C THR A 139 13.15 5.63 8.46
N GLN A 140 12.38 6.05 7.45
CA GLN A 140 12.62 7.32 6.77
C GLN A 140 11.37 7.82 6.05
N ILE A 141 11.15 9.13 6.06
CA ILE A 141 10.27 9.84 5.12
C ILE A 141 11.14 10.74 4.27
N LEU A 142 11.18 10.48 2.98
CA LEU A 142 11.91 11.28 2.01
C LEU A 142 10.95 12.14 1.19
N GLN A 143 11.13 13.46 1.25
CA GLN A 143 10.42 14.35 0.35
C GLN A 143 11.05 14.27 -1.05
N LEU A 144 10.23 13.93 -2.03
CA LEU A 144 10.63 13.88 -3.44
C LEU A 144 10.36 15.24 -4.12
N PRO A 145 10.98 15.52 -5.27
CA PRO A 145 10.66 16.71 -6.05
C PRO A 145 9.16 16.84 -6.33
N GLY A 146 8.66 18.08 -6.24
CA GLY A 146 7.22 18.40 -6.31
C GLY A 146 6.65 18.81 -4.96
N ALA A 147 5.44 19.37 -4.95
CA ALA A 147 4.91 20.05 -3.77
C ALA A 147 4.54 19.08 -2.61
N ALA A 148 4.08 17.89 -2.92
CA ALA A 148 3.54 16.97 -1.92
C ALA A 148 3.79 15.50 -2.30
N ASN A 149 5.02 15.19 -2.66
CA ASN A 149 5.46 13.84 -2.98
C ASN A 149 6.38 13.34 -1.88
N PHE A 150 6.02 12.22 -1.24
CA PHE A 150 6.77 11.62 -0.15
C PHE A 150 6.95 10.12 -0.39
N ALA A 151 8.17 9.62 -0.19
CA ALA A 151 8.44 8.19 -0.07
C ALA A 151 8.60 7.86 1.42
N VAL A 152 7.82 6.91 1.90
CA VAL A 152 7.82 6.43 3.28
C VAL A 152 8.44 5.04 3.29
N PHE A 153 9.47 4.84 4.10
CA PHE A 153 10.17 3.58 4.28
C PHE A 153 9.91 3.04 5.67
N GLY A 154 9.67 1.75 5.78
CA GLY A 154 9.47 1.07 7.06
C GLY A 154 10.17 -0.26 7.13
N GLU A 155 10.78 -0.55 8.30
CA GLU A 155 11.26 -1.87 8.66
C GLU A 155 10.09 -2.72 9.13
N VAL A 156 9.98 -3.93 8.59
CA VAL A 156 8.94 -4.89 8.97
C VAL A 156 9.33 -5.56 10.28
N THR A 157 8.53 -5.36 11.32
CA THR A 157 8.75 -5.89 12.67
C THR A 157 7.83 -7.06 13.03
N GLY A 158 6.77 -7.28 12.24
CA GLY A 158 5.84 -8.39 12.38
C GLY A 158 5.19 -8.74 11.06
N ILE A 159 4.94 -10.01 10.82
CA ILE A 159 4.29 -10.52 9.61
C ILE A 159 3.15 -11.44 10.02
N HIS A 160 1.93 -11.09 9.64
CA HIS A 160 0.77 -11.94 9.73
C HIS A 160 0.53 -12.61 8.38
N MET A 161 0.24 -13.89 8.40
CA MET A 161 -0.17 -14.67 7.23
C MET A 161 -1.42 -15.48 7.58
N ARG A 162 -2.36 -15.52 6.67
CA ARG A 162 -3.57 -16.35 6.83
C ARG A 162 -3.23 -17.81 6.54
N ASP A 163 -3.63 -18.71 7.44
CA ASP A 163 -3.23 -20.12 7.40
C ASP A 163 -3.68 -20.84 6.12
N ASP A 164 -4.84 -20.49 5.57
CA ASP A 164 -5.35 -21.08 4.32
C ASP A 164 -4.54 -20.68 3.07
N CYS A 165 -3.63 -19.71 3.20
CA CYS A 165 -2.68 -19.33 2.17
C CYS A 165 -1.33 -20.07 2.30
N LEU A 166 -1.12 -20.87 3.37
CA LEU A 166 0.08 -21.66 3.57
C LEU A 166 -0.14 -23.09 3.08
N ILE A 167 0.49 -23.45 1.96
CA ILE A 167 0.40 -24.76 1.34
C ILE A 167 1.80 -25.38 1.28
N ASP A 168 2.00 -26.53 1.91
CA ASP A 168 3.26 -27.26 1.95
C ASP A 168 4.47 -26.38 2.37
N GLY A 169 4.24 -25.43 3.27
CA GLY A 169 5.25 -24.47 3.76
C GLY A 169 5.52 -23.27 2.84
N LEU A 170 4.76 -23.13 1.77
CA LEU A 170 4.82 -22.01 0.86
C LEU A 170 3.61 -21.07 1.02
N PHE A 171 3.84 -19.77 0.97
CA PHE A 171 2.76 -18.78 0.91
C PHE A 171 2.25 -18.70 -0.53
N ASP A 172 1.13 -19.38 -0.80
CA ASP A 172 0.57 -19.55 -2.14
C ASP A 172 -0.31 -18.36 -2.53
N ILE A 173 0.20 -17.50 -3.41
CA ILE A 173 -0.48 -16.31 -3.88
C ILE A 173 -1.72 -16.61 -4.75
N THR A 174 -1.85 -17.81 -5.30
CA THR A 174 -3.04 -18.20 -6.09
C THR A 174 -4.29 -18.35 -5.22
N ARG A 175 -4.12 -18.61 -3.91
CA ARG A 175 -5.20 -18.74 -2.95
C ARG A 175 -5.98 -17.45 -2.73
N PHE A 176 -5.32 -16.31 -2.78
CA PHE A 176 -5.95 -15.02 -2.53
C PHE A 176 -5.94 -14.07 -3.74
N GLN A 177 -5.23 -14.41 -4.81
CA GLN A 177 -5.20 -13.65 -6.05
C GLN A 177 -4.93 -12.17 -5.80
N PRO A 178 -3.67 -11.78 -5.46
CA PRO A 178 -3.35 -10.41 -5.09
C PRO A 178 -3.78 -9.41 -6.16
N LEU A 179 -4.41 -8.32 -5.70
CA LEU A 179 -4.83 -7.24 -6.55
C LEU A 179 -3.65 -6.35 -6.90
N ALA A 180 -3.52 -5.96 -8.16
CA ALA A 180 -2.51 -5.03 -8.63
C ALA A 180 -3.12 -3.90 -9.46
N ARG A 181 -2.55 -2.70 -9.32
CA ARG A 181 -2.92 -1.52 -10.09
C ARG A 181 -2.20 -1.52 -11.44
N LEU A 182 -2.96 -1.24 -12.49
CA LEU A 182 -2.46 -0.96 -13.83
C LEU A 182 -2.51 0.56 -14.12
N GLY A 183 -2.54 0.92 -15.37
CA GLY A 183 -2.73 2.31 -15.80
C GLY A 183 -4.19 2.77 -15.69
N TYR A 184 -4.38 4.08 -15.71
CA TYR A 184 -5.70 4.72 -15.75
C TYR A 184 -6.63 4.31 -14.59
N ARG A 185 -7.68 3.53 -14.87
CA ARG A 185 -8.62 3.00 -13.87
C ARG A 185 -8.54 1.49 -13.73
N ASP A 186 -7.60 0.85 -14.43
CA ASP A 186 -7.53 -0.58 -14.55
C ASP A 186 -6.80 -1.24 -13.37
N TYR A 187 -7.22 -2.44 -13.05
CA TYR A 187 -6.62 -3.35 -12.09
C TYR A 187 -6.46 -4.73 -12.72
N THR A 188 -5.61 -5.53 -12.16
CA THR A 188 -5.49 -6.96 -12.46
C THR A 188 -5.36 -7.75 -11.16
N ARG A 189 -5.57 -9.05 -11.25
CA ARG A 189 -5.27 -10.02 -10.20
C ARG A 189 -4.31 -11.06 -10.72
N VAL A 190 -3.49 -11.63 -9.86
CA VAL A 190 -2.61 -12.73 -10.24
C VAL A 190 -3.40 -14.03 -10.19
N THR A 191 -3.53 -14.70 -11.35
CA THR A 191 -4.22 -15.99 -11.49
C THR A 191 -3.30 -17.08 -12.03
N ASP A 192 -2.28 -16.69 -12.79
CA ASP A 192 -1.39 -17.61 -13.48
C ASP A 192 0.06 -17.40 -13.01
N LEU A 193 0.77 -18.48 -12.82
CA LEU A 193 2.17 -18.50 -12.42
C LEU A 193 3.00 -19.23 -13.45
N PHE A 194 4.24 -18.79 -13.62
CA PHE A 194 5.28 -19.55 -14.30
C PHE A 194 6.60 -19.39 -13.53
N SER A 195 7.45 -20.40 -13.62
CA SER A 195 8.75 -20.39 -12.97
C SER A 195 9.87 -20.20 -14.00
N LEU A 196 10.91 -19.47 -13.59
CA LEU A 196 12.15 -19.34 -14.34
C LEU A 196 13.31 -19.68 -13.41
N SER A 197 14.19 -20.59 -13.84
CA SER A 197 15.49 -20.78 -13.17
C SER A 197 16.44 -19.64 -13.52
N ARG A 198 17.24 -19.24 -12.57
CA ARG A 198 18.33 -18.31 -12.87
C ARG A 198 19.39 -19.02 -13.68
N PRO A 199 20.14 -18.29 -14.56
CA PRO A 199 21.19 -18.93 -15.37
C PRO A 199 22.29 -19.62 -14.57
N ASP A 200 22.48 -19.22 -13.32
CA ASP A 200 23.53 -19.71 -12.41
C ASP A 200 22.99 -20.66 -11.32
N ASP A 201 21.70 -21.07 -11.39
CA ASP A 201 21.09 -22.05 -10.49
C ASP A 201 21.39 -23.48 -10.95
#